data_5e3b4fc39da56a03e0384510cc66b102
#
_entry.id   5e3b4fc39da56a03e0384510cc66b102
#
_cell.length_a   1.000
_cell.length_b   1.000
_cell.length_c   1.000
_cell.angle_alpha   90.00
_cell.angle_beta   90.00
_cell.angle_gamma   90.00
#
_symmetry.space_group_name_H-M   'P 1'
#
loop_
_entity.id
_entity.type
_entity.pdbx_description
1 polymer ?
#
loop_
_entity_poly.entity_id
_entity_poly.type
_entity_poly.pdbx_seq_one_letter_code
_entity_poly.pdbx_strand_id
1 'polypeptide(L)'
;MKEYYENKVAAVTGGASGIGLAVVEAMLEMGARAVTIADINEDNLNKHDSRLNAQYPGKVQGVKTDVTREMDVKAMVDAAAAFGGGRIDLLFNNAGLGLAGAFEDQGNKEWDKAFAVNFFSVIYGVRAALPYMKAQKGGHIANTASGIAFVHFPYQSMYAATKSAVLGLTDSLRFEYQDAGVRFSTIIPGTVATAIWDGGPIPDSAITPEESAAGILKGAAENKRVIFVTNDDREGALNMTLGALGHSILEPAIGEYLLGVARARRSGNFTAI
;
A
#
# COMPACT_ATOMS: atom_id res chain seq x y z
N MET A 1 -9.67 18.21 1.99
CA MET A 1 -9.49 16.84 1.44
C MET A 1 -10.23 16.68 0.12
N LYS A 2 -11.54 16.95 0.02
CA LYS A 2 -12.31 16.82 -1.23
C LYS A 2 -11.67 17.61 -2.38
N GLU A 3 -11.33 18.87 -2.20
CA GLU A 3 -10.68 19.73 -3.21
C GLU A 3 -9.39 19.13 -3.81
N TYR A 4 -8.67 18.30 -3.03
CA TYR A 4 -7.45 17.65 -3.52
C TYR A 4 -7.77 16.53 -4.52
N TYR A 5 -8.86 15.78 -4.32
CA TYR A 5 -9.25 14.63 -5.14
C TYR A 5 -10.21 14.99 -6.29
N GLU A 6 -10.91 16.09 -6.17
CA GLU A 6 -11.82 16.56 -7.21
C GLU A 6 -11.11 16.71 -8.56
N ASN A 7 -11.74 16.20 -9.62
CA ASN A 7 -11.22 16.20 -10.99
C ASN A 7 -9.87 15.47 -11.19
N LYS A 8 -9.38 14.69 -10.24
CA LYS A 8 -8.16 13.88 -10.37
C LYS A 8 -8.41 12.59 -11.14
N VAL A 9 -7.37 12.17 -11.85
CA VAL A 9 -7.27 10.87 -12.51
C VAL A 9 -6.39 9.97 -11.66
N ALA A 10 -6.89 8.81 -11.28
CA ALA A 10 -6.22 7.91 -10.37
C ALA A 10 -6.16 6.47 -10.90
N ALA A 11 -5.14 5.72 -10.48
CA ALA A 11 -5.06 4.28 -10.62
C ALA A 11 -4.70 3.64 -9.27
N VAL A 12 -5.30 2.48 -8.96
CA VAL A 12 -5.12 1.74 -7.72
C VAL A 12 -4.85 0.27 -8.03
N THR A 13 -3.68 -0.24 -7.68
CA THR A 13 -3.40 -1.69 -7.76
C THR A 13 -3.95 -2.43 -6.54
N GLY A 14 -4.45 -3.66 -6.73
CA GLY A 14 -5.22 -4.36 -5.70
C GLY A 14 -6.52 -3.61 -5.38
N GLY A 15 -7.09 -2.94 -6.39
CA GLY A 15 -8.23 -2.03 -6.25
C GLY A 15 -9.59 -2.71 -6.22
N ALA A 16 -9.67 -4.03 -6.42
CA ALA A 16 -10.93 -4.76 -6.43
C ALA A 16 -11.30 -5.40 -5.07
N SER A 17 -10.55 -5.10 -4.01
CA SER A 17 -10.83 -5.59 -2.66
C SER A 17 -10.19 -4.74 -1.57
N GLY A 18 -10.66 -4.93 -0.32
CA GLY A 18 -10.04 -4.38 0.88
C GLY A 18 -9.75 -2.89 0.81
N ILE A 19 -8.55 -2.49 1.26
CA ILE A 19 -8.11 -1.10 1.32
C ILE A 19 -8.15 -0.44 -0.07
N GLY A 20 -7.69 -1.14 -1.11
CA GLY A 20 -7.66 -0.60 -2.47
C GLY A 20 -9.05 -0.22 -2.97
N LEU A 21 -10.03 -1.08 -2.75
CA LEU A 21 -11.43 -0.80 -3.13
C LEU A 21 -12.00 0.38 -2.35
N ALA A 22 -11.76 0.43 -1.03
CA ALA A 22 -12.21 1.56 -0.20
C ALA A 22 -11.57 2.90 -0.63
N VAL A 23 -10.29 2.89 -1.05
CA VAL A 23 -9.63 4.07 -1.62
C VAL A 23 -10.30 4.50 -2.93
N VAL A 24 -10.62 3.55 -3.82
CA VAL A 24 -11.34 3.82 -5.09
C VAL A 24 -12.68 4.49 -4.82
N GLU A 25 -13.50 3.89 -3.95
CA GLU A 25 -14.84 4.38 -3.61
C GLU A 25 -14.79 5.79 -3.01
N ALA A 26 -13.93 6.00 -2.03
CA ALA A 26 -13.78 7.31 -1.39
C ALA A 26 -13.28 8.40 -2.37
N MET A 27 -12.41 8.07 -3.33
CA MET A 27 -12.00 9.04 -4.35
C MET A 27 -13.15 9.42 -5.29
N LEU A 28 -14.00 8.46 -5.68
CA LEU A 28 -15.18 8.71 -6.50
C LEU A 28 -16.19 9.62 -5.77
N GLU A 29 -16.45 9.36 -4.49
CA GLU A 29 -17.29 10.20 -3.62
C GLU A 29 -16.74 11.62 -3.49
N MET A 30 -15.44 11.80 -3.49
CA MET A 30 -14.78 13.10 -3.47
C MET A 30 -14.71 13.78 -4.84
N GLY A 31 -15.30 13.19 -5.89
CA GLY A 31 -15.40 13.82 -7.19
C GLY A 31 -14.21 13.59 -8.11
N ALA A 32 -13.47 12.49 -7.93
CA ALA A 32 -12.45 12.09 -8.90
C ALA A 32 -13.05 12.05 -10.33
N ARG A 33 -12.25 12.46 -11.30
CA ARG A 33 -12.67 12.51 -12.72
C ARG A 33 -12.69 11.11 -13.33
N ALA A 34 -11.67 10.32 -13.03
CA ALA A 34 -11.52 8.96 -13.54
C ALA A 34 -10.70 8.13 -12.56
N VAL A 35 -11.13 6.91 -12.28
CA VAL A 35 -10.43 5.96 -11.40
C VAL A 35 -10.29 4.63 -12.11
N THR A 36 -9.05 4.15 -12.25
CA THR A 36 -8.75 2.81 -12.77
C THR A 36 -8.55 1.85 -11.61
N ILE A 37 -9.36 0.79 -11.61
CA ILE A 37 -9.24 -0.36 -10.70
C ILE A 37 -8.34 -1.37 -11.38
N ALA A 38 -7.19 -1.69 -10.78
CA ALA A 38 -6.28 -2.72 -11.29
C ALA A 38 -6.23 -3.89 -10.31
N ASP A 39 -6.53 -5.10 -10.77
CA ASP A 39 -6.51 -6.29 -9.95
C ASP A 39 -6.24 -7.54 -10.80
N ILE A 40 -5.71 -8.59 -10.16
CA ILE A 40 -5.53 -9.89 -10.80
C ILE A 40 -6.83 -10.72 -10.75
N ASN A 41 -7.69 -10.48 -9.76
CA ASN A 41 -8.96 -11.17 -9.59
C ASN A 41 -10.01 -10.57 -10.51
N GLU A 42 -10.24 -11.22 -11.64
CA GLU A 42 -11.12 -10.75 -12.70
C GLU A 42 -12.61 -10.73 -12.27
N ASP A 43 -13.04 -11.67 -11.42
CA ASP A 43 -14.43 -11.72 -10.95
C ASP A 43 -14.74 -10.51 -10.05
N ASN A 44 -13.88 -10.23 -9.09
CA ASN A 44 -14.01 -9.05 -8.23
C ASN A 44 -13.90 -7.76 -9.05
N LEU A 45 -12.96 -7.72 -10.00
CA LEU A 45 -12.76 -6.57 -10.88
C LEU A 45 -14.04 -6.25 -11.65
N ASN A 46 -14.61 -7.23 -12.36
CA ASN A 46 -15.83 -7.06 -13.15
C ASN A 46 -17.05 -6.69 -12.29
N LYS A 47 -17.16 -7.30 -11.12
CA LYS A 47 -18.22 -7.00 -10.14
C LYS A 47 -18.17 -5.52 -9.72
N HIS A 48 -16.99 -5.05 -9.31
CA HIS A 48 -16.85 -3.67 -8.81
C HIS A 48 -16.83 -2.62 -9.91
N ASP A 49 -16.26 -2.94 -11.07
CA ASP A 49 -16.35 -2.07 -12.26
C ASP A 49 -17.81 -1.82 -12.64
N SER A 50 -18.61 -2.89 -12.79
CA SER A 50 -20.04 -2.77 -13.13
C SER A 50 -20.83 -2.00 -12.07
N ARG A 51 -20.61 -2.32 -10.79
CA ARG A 51 -21.32 -1.66 -9.67
C ARG A 51 -20.99 -0.16 -9.61
N LEU A 52 -19.71 0.18 -9.71
CA LEU A 52 -19.27 1.56 -9.58
C LEU A 52 -19.60 2.38 -10.81
N ASN A 53 -19.59 1.80 -12.02
CA ASN A 53 -20.06 2.50 -13.21
C ASN A 53 -21.58 2.76 -13.22
N ALA A 54 -22.37 1.90 -12.55
CA ALA A 54 -23.80 2.19 -12.35
C ALA A 54 -24.02 3.42 -11.44
N GLN A 55 -23.13 3.63 -10.44
CA GLN A 55 -23.21 4.73 -9.49
C GLN A 55 -22.51 6.00 -10.01
N TYR A 56 -21.41 5.86 -10.74
CA TYR A 56 -20.55 6.93 -11.26
C TYR A 56 -20.30 6.73 -12.76
N PRO A 57 -21.31 6.95 -13.63
CA PRO A 57 -21.21 6.61 -15.06
C PRO A 57 -20.00 7.25 -15.74
N GLY A 58 -19.19 6.41 -16.41
CA GLY A 58 -18.04 6.86 -17.18
C GLY A 58 -16.84 7.33 -16.35
N LYS A 59 -16.83 7.09 -15.04
CA LYS A 59 -15.73 7.49 -14.16
C LYS A 59 -14.86 6.33 -13.68
N VAL A 60 -15.21 5.10 -13.99
CA VAL A 60 -14.49 3.91 -13.53
C VAL A 60 -14.13 3.03 -14.71
N GLN A 61 -12.96 2.44 -14.69
CA GLN A 61 -12.59 1.32 -15.56
C GLN A 61 -11.84 0.25 -14.78
N GLY A 62 -12.17 -1.00 -15.03
CA GLY A 62 -11.44 -2.17 -14.56
C GLY A 62 -10.35 -2.57 -15.54
N VAL A 63 -9.14 -2.85 -15.06
CA VAL A 63 -8.02 -3.38 -15.87
C VAL A 63 -7.41 -4.59 -15.17
N LYS A 64 -7.57 -5.78 -15.76
CA LYS A 64 -6.92 -6.98 -15.25
C LYS A 64 -5.41 -6.80 -15.28
N THR A 65 -4.75 -6.92 -14.13
CA THR A 65 -3.34 -6.59 -13.97
C THR A 65 -2.66 -7.59 -13.04
N ASP A 66 -1.70 -8.34 -13.54
CA ASP A 66 -0.74 -9.07 -12.72
C ASP A 66 0.43 -8.13 -12.40
N VAL A 67 0.47 -7.64 -11.17
CA VAL A 67 1.49 -6.66 -10.73
C VAL A 67 2.91 -7.22 -10.73
N THR A 68 3.10 -8.55 -10.84
CA THR A 68 4.42 -9.17 -10.97
C THR A 68 5.01 -9.02 -12.38
N ARG A 69 4.21 -8.56 -13.33
CA ARG A 69 4.58 -8.40 -14.75
C ARG A 69 4.68 -6.93 -15.10
N GLU A 70 5.90 -6.44 -15.36
CA GLU A 70 6.15 -5.02 -15.68
C GLU A 70 5.29 -4.52 -16.86
N MET A 71 5.09 -5.38 -17.88
CA MET A 71 4.27 -5.04 -19.05
C MET A 71 2.79 -4.83 -18.70
N ASP A 72 2.24 -5.63 -17.78
CA ASP A 72 0.84 -5.50 -17.36
C ASP A 72 0.65 -4.20 -16.56
N VAL A 73 1.60 -3.89 -15.64
CA VAL A 73 1.57 -2.64 -14.86
C VAL A 73 1.70 -1.43 -15.78
N LYS A 74 2.59 -1.48 -16.79
CA LYS A 74 2.72 -0.42 -17.79
C LYS A 74 1.43 -0.23 -18.57
N ALA A 75 0.84 -1.32 -19.08
CA ALA A 75 -0.41 -1.28 -19.82
C ALA A 75 -1.57 -0.70 -19.00
N MET A 76 -1.63 -1.04 -17.71
CA MET A 76 -2.62 -0.49 -16.77
C MET A 76 -2.45 1.02 -16.60
N VAL A 77 -1.23 1.51 -16.40
CA VAL A 77 -0.97 2.96 -16.25
C VAL A 77 -1.27 3.70 -17.57
N ASP A 78 -0.90 3.13 -18.72
CA ASP A 78 -1.21 3.72 -20.02
C ASP A 78 -2.74 3.79 -20.25
N ALA A 79 -3.47 2.73 -19.88
CA ALA A 79 -4.93 2.71 -19.93
C ALA A 79 -5.55 3.75 -18.98
N ALA A 80 -5.03 3.89 -17.77
CA ALA A 80 -5.48 4.91 -16.81
C ALA A 80 -5.25 6.33 -17.35
N ALA A 81 -4.09 6.57 -17.93
CA ALA A 81 -3.77 7.86 -18.54
C ALA A 81 -4.69 8.16 -19.74
N ALA A 82 -4.92 7.18 -20.61
CA ALA A 82 -5.83 7.33 -21.76
C ALA A 82 -7.26 7.61 -21.31
N PHE A 83 -7.78 6.87 -20.35
CA PHE A 83 -9.10 7.06 -19.75
C PHE A 83 -9.22 8.43 -19.08
N GLY A 84 -8.14 8.92 -18.49
CA GLY A 84 -8.03 10.24 -17.88
C GLY A 84 -7.80 11.40 -18.88
N GLY A 85 -7.80 11.15 -20.20
CA GLY A 85 -7.56 12.18 -21.22
C GLY A 85 -6.09 12.59 -21.33
N GLY A 86 -5.18 11.62 -21.25
CA GLY A 86 -3.74 11.81 -21.43
C GLY A 86 -2.97 12.14 -20.14
N ARG A 87 -3.59 12.01 -18.97
CA ARG A 87 -2.97 12.32 -17.67
C ARG A 87 -3.25 11.28 -16.61
N ILE A 88 -2.37 11.20 -15.63
CA ILE A 88 -2.55 10.45 -14.39
C ILE A 88 -2.04 11.31 -13.22
N ASP A 89 -2.91 11.64 -12.28
CA ASP A 89 -2.59 12.50 -11.14
C ASP A 89 -2.13 11.71 -9.91
N LEU A 90 -2.73 10.54 -9.70
CA LEU A 90 -2.54 9.74 -8.51
C LEU A 90 -2.30 8.28 -8.90
N LEU A 91 -1.26 7.68 -8.33
CA LEU A 91 -1.04 6.24 -8.39
C LEU A 91 -0.93 5.70 -6.96
N PHE A 92 -1.80 4.76 -6.62
CA PHE A 92 -1.71 3.99 -5.39
C PHE A 92 -1.17 2.59 -5.71
N ASN A 93 0.10 2.34 -5.44
CA ASN A 93 0.70 1.01 -5.45
C ASN A 93 0.30 0.31 -4.15
N ASN A 94 -0.88 -0.31 -4.16
CA ASN A 94 -1.49 -0.89 -2.97
C ASN A 94 -1.49 -2.42 -2.98
N ALA A 95 -1.43 -3.07 -4.14
CA ALA A 95 -1.36 -4.53 -4.22
C ALA A 95 -0.23 -5.10 -3.35
N GLY A 96 -0.53 -6.17 -2.61
CA GLY A 96 0.45 -6.79 -1.72
C GLY A 96 -0.05 -8.08 -1.10
N LEU A 97 0.88 -8.85 -0.56
CA LEU A 97 0.64 -10.08 0.19
C LEU A 97 1.14 -9.93 1.62
N GLY A 98 0.36 -10.43 2.59
CA GLY A 98 0.83 -10.70 3.94
C GLY A 98 1.55 -12.06 3.99
N LEU A 99 2.68 -12.14 4.68
CA LEU A 99 3.51 -13.32 4.69
C LEU A 99 4.04 -13.59 6.10
N ALA A 100 3.88 -14.84 6.56
CA ALA A 100 4.40 -15.30 7.83
C ALA A 100 4.90 -16.75 7.69
N GLY A 101 5.92 -17.12 8.44
CA GLY A 101 6.49 -18.47 8.47
C GLY A 101 7.88 -18.47 9.05
N ALA A 102 8.38 -19.65 9.44
CA ALA A 102 9.75 -19.79 9.89
C ALA A 102 10.72 -19.53 8.74
N PHE A 103 11.84 -18.87 9.01
CA PHE A 103 12.79 -18.45 7.98
C PHE A 103 13.35 -19.66 7.21
N GLU A 104 13.64 -20.74 7.90
CA GLU A 104 14.19 -21.98 7.35
C GLU A 104 13.21 -22.72 6.42
N ASP A 105 11.91 -22.47 6.54
CA ASP A 105 10.87 -23.09 5.72
C ASP A 105 10.57 -22.28 4.44
N GLN A 106 11.16 -21.09 4.29
CA GLN A 106 10.91 -20.17 3.18
C GLN A 106 12.05 -20.27 2.14
N GLY A 107 11.78 -20.98 1.06
CA GLY A 107 12.73 -21.13 -0.03
C GLY A 107 12.78 -19.93 -0.99
N ASN A 108 13.70 -19.99 -1.97
CA ASN A 108 13.91 -18.90 -2.92
C ASN A 108 12.64 -18.54 -3.71
N LYS A 109 11.78 -19.51 -4.02
CA LYS A 109 10.52 -19.25 -4.77
C LYS A 109 9.55 -18.38 -3.99
N GLU A 110 9.45 -18.59 -2.68
CA GLU A 110 8.63 -17.78 -1.77
C GLU A 110 9.18 -16.36 -1.68
N TRP A 111 10.50 -16.22 -1.55
CA TRP A 111 11.19 -14.93 -1.57
C TRP A 111 11.01 -14.19 -2.89
N ASP A 112 11.21 -14.85 -4.02
CA ASP A 112 11.01 -14.27 -5.35
C ASP A 112 9.58 -13.76 -5.53
N LYS A 113 8.57 -14.56 -5.14
CA LYS A 113 7.16 -14.17 -5.18
C LYS A 113 6.86 -12.98 -4.28
N ALA A 114 7.39 -12.98 -3.06
CA ALA A 114 7.20 -11.90 -2.10
C ALA A 114 7.73 -10.58 -2.63
N PHE A 115 8.96 -10.58 -3.14
CA PHE A 115 9.56 -9.39 -3.73
C PHE A 115 8.89 -8.97 -5.04
N ALA A 116 8.49 -9.91 -5.88
CA ALA A 116 7.76 -9.61 -7.12
C ALA A 116 6.46 -8.84 -6.83
N VAL A 117 5.65 -9.32 -5.86
CA VAL A 117 4.36 -8.72 -5.55
C VAL A 117 4.51 -7.46 -4.68
N ASN A 118 5.32 -7.49 -3.60
CA ASN A 118 5.33 -6.40 -2.61
C ASN A 118 6.29 -5.27 -2.95
N PHE A 119 7.31 -5.50 -3.78
CA PHE A 119 8.36 -4.52 -4.05
C PHE A 119 8.56 -4.20 -5.53
N PHE A 120 8.81 -5.20 -6.40
CA PHE A 120 9.03 -4.93 -7.82
C PHE A 120 7.80 -4.33 -8.50
N SER A 121 6.60 -4.73 -8.09
CA SER A 121 5.34 -4.11 -8.52
C SER A 121 5.33 -2.59 -8.30
N VAL A 122 5.84 -2.14 -7.15
CA VAL A 122 5.96 -0.70 -6.82
C VAL A 122 6.94 -0.02 -7.78
N ILE A 123 8.09 -0.64 -8.06
CA ILE A 123 9.06 -0.11 -9.03
C ILE A 123 8.42 0.03 -10.41
N TYR A 124 7.68 -0.99 -10.86
CA TYR A 124 7.00 -0.97 -12.16
C TYR A 124 5.94 0.14 -12.24
N GLY A 125 5.13 0.30 -11.18
CA GLY A 125 4.16 1.38 -11.10
C GLY A 125 4.81 2.77 -11.17
N VAL A 126 5.88 2.98 -10.40
CA VAL A 126 6.65 4.22 -10.42
C VAL A 126 7.20 4.50 -11.82
N ARG A 127 7.89 3.53 -12.42
CA ARG A 127 8.47 3.68 -13.78
C ARG A 127 7.42 4.00 -14.82
N ALA A 128 6.25 3.38 -14.75
CA ALA A 128 5.16 3.60 -15.70
C ALA A 128 4.50 4.98 -15.55
N ALA A 129 4.28 5.46 -14.31
CA ALA A 129 3.58 6.73 -14.05
C ALA A 129 4.47 7.97 -14.16
N LEU A 130 5.76 7.85 -13.81
CA LEU A 130 6.69 8.98 -13.79
C LEU A 130 6.77 9.78 -15.10
N PRO A 131 6.83 9.19 -16.31
CA PRO A 131 6.86 9.96 -17.54
C PRO A 131 5.66 10.90 -17.69
N TYR A 132 4.45 10.42 -17.38
CA TYR A 132 3.23 11.23 -17.42
C TYR A 132 3.27 12.36 -16.40
N MET A 133 3.61 12.02 -15.14
CA MET A 133 3.65 12.98 -14.04
C MET A 133 4.71 14.06 -14.23
N LYS A 134 5.88 13.71 -14.79
CA LYS A 134 6.91 14.69 -15.16
C LYS A 134 6.47 15.62 -16.30
N ALA A 135 5.84 15.06 -17.34
CA ALA A 135 5.35 15.86 -18.48
C ALA A 135 4.28 16.87 -18.04
N GLN A 136 3.40 16.50 -17.10
CA GLN A 136 2.37 17.37 -16.55
C GLN A 136 2.84 18.24 -15.37
N LYS A 137 4.13 18.14 -14.98
CA LYS A 137 4.77 18.85 -13.85
C LYS A 137 4.01 18.67 -12.53
N GLY A 138 3.55 17.46 -12.27
CA GLY A 138 2.80 17.17 -11.07
C GLY A 138 2.22 15.77 -11.07
N GLY A 139 2.06 15.22 -9.88
CA GLY A 139 1.50 13.92 -9.62
C GLY A 139 1.80 13.47 -8.19
N HIS A 140 1.16 12.40 -7.76
CA HIS A 140 1.44 11.83 -6.45
C HIS A 140 1.40 10.30 -6.53
N ILE A 141 2.49 9.67 -6.16
CA ILE A 141 2.61 8.22 -6.05
C ILE A 141 2.62 7.85 -4.56
N ALA A 142 1.68 7.03 -4.14
CA ALA A 142 1.56 6.55 -2.78
C ALA A 142 1.78 5.03 -2.75
N ASN A 143 2.80 4.59 -2.02
CA ASN A 143 3.25 3.21 -1.98
C ASN A 143 2.91 2.56 -0.63
N THR A 144 2.18 1.44 -0.65
CA THR A 144 1.74 0.75 0.56
C THR A 144 2.86 -0.12 1.13
N ALA A 145 3.43 0.34 2.24
CA ALA A 145 4.30 -0.42 3.10
C ALA A 145 3.49 -1.14 4.21
N SER A 146 3.93 -1.08 5.43
CA SER A 146 3.28 -1.64 6.62
C SER A 146 4.01 -1.13 7.86
N GLY A 147 3.39 -1.20 9.04
CA GLY A 147 4.05 -0.96 10.34
C GLY A 147 5.28 -1.86 10.54
N ILE A 148 5.27 -3.06 9.93
CA ILE A 148 6.41 -3.98 9.96
C ILE A 148 7.69 -3.43 9.29
N ALA A 149 7.58 -2.37 8.50
CA ALA A 149 8.77 -1.69 7.96
C ALA A 149 9.57 -0.95 9.05
N PHE A 150 8.99 -0.76 10.22
CA PHE A 150 9.60 -0.13 11.40
C PHE A 150 9.72 -1.12 12.56
N VAL A 151 8.67 -1.87 12.86
CA VAL A 151 8.62 -2.86 13.95
C VAL A 151 8.67 -4.26 13.34
N HIS A 152 9.86 -4.88 13.34
CA HIS A 152 10.11 -6.16 12.67
C HIS A 152 9.68 -7.33 13.54
N PHE A 153 8.54 -7.96 13.22
CA PHE A 153 8.04 -9.10 13.98
C PHE A 153 8.73 -10.41 13.61
N PRO A 154 9.03 -11.27 14.61
CA PRO A 154 9.52 -12.62 14.37
C PRO A 154 8.56 -13.42 13.46
N TYR A 155 9.10 -14.34 12.66
CA TYR A 155 8.37 -15.15 11.68
C TYR A 155 7.73 -14.34 10.53
N GLN A 156 8.12 -13.09 10.36
CA GLN A 156 7.71 -12.23 9.24
C GLN A 156 8.90 -11.56 8.55
N SER A 157 10.09 -12.16 8.63
CA SER A 157 11.34 -11.60 8.10
C SER A 157 11.26 -11.24 6.62
N MET A 158 10.68 -12.11 5.79
CA MET A 158 10.50 -11.88 4.36
C MET A 158 9.54 -10.71 4.10
N TYR A 159 8.42 -10.65 4.82
CA TYR A 159 7.46 -9.55 4.71
C TYR A 159 8.07 -8.22 5.17
N ALA A 160 8.77 -8.24 6.31
CA ALA A 160 9.48 -7.07 6.82
C ALA A 160 10.51 -6.55 5.81
N ALA A 161 11.31 -7.43 5.22
CA ALA A 161 12.28 -7.06 4.20
C ALA A 161 11.64 -6.35 2.99
N THR A 162 10.53 -6.91 2.46
CA THR A 162 9.83 -6.30 1.32
C THR A 162 9.26 -4.93 1.67
N LYS A 163 8.66 -4.76 2.84
CA LYS A 163 8.00 -3.51 3.24
C LYS A 163 9.00 -2.43 3.68
N SER A 164 10.15 -2.82 4.27
CA SER A 164 11.27 -1.90 4.51
C SER A 164 11.89 -1.41 3.20
N ALA A 165 11.99 -2.27 2.18
CA ALA A 165 12.47 -1.88 0.85
C ALA A 165 11.54 -0.83 0.20
N VAL A 166 10.21 -0.98 0.32
CA VAL A 166 9.23 0.02 -0.17
C VAL A 166 9.41 1.36 0.53
N LEU A 167 9.60 1.35 1.87
CA LEU A 167 9.82 2.57 2.64
C LEU A 167 11.09 3.30 2.16
N GLY A 168 12.22 2.61 2.08
CA GLY A 168 13.49 3.21 1.66
C GLY A 168 13.45 3.74 0.24
N LEU A 169 12.85 2.99 -0.70
CA LEU A 169 12.65 3.42 -2.08
C LEU A 169 11.80 4.69 -2.16
N THR A 170 10.66 4.69 -1.48
CA THR A 170 9.70 5.81 -1.52
C THR A 170 10.30 7.09 -0.94
N ASP A 171 11.05 6.96 0.16
CA ASP A 171 11.73 8.09 0.78
C ASP A 171 12.79 8.70 -0.13
N SER A 172 13.60 7.89 -0.80
CA SER A 172 14.61 8.35 -1.75
C SER A 172 13.97 9.10 -2.92
N LEU A 173 12.95 8.50 -3.55
CA LEU A 173 12.25 9.07 -4.70
C LEU A 173 11.52 10.39 -4.36
N ARG A 174 11.04 10.55 -3.12
CA ARG A 174 10.41 11.79 -2.68
C ARG A 174 11.32 13.00 -2.84
N PHE A 175 12.59 12.87 -2.49
CA PHE A 175 13.57 13.97 -2.62
C PHE A 175 14.11 14.06 -4.04
N GLU A 176 14.31 12.93 -4.72
CA GLU A 176 14.83 12.88 -6.10
C GLU A 176 13.91 13.60 -7.11
N TYR A 177 12.59 13.49 -6.92
CA TYR A 177 11.61 14.06 -7.85
C TYR A 177 10.86 15.30 -7.33
N GLN A 178 11.31 15.88 -6.22
CA GLN A 178 10.70 17.08 -5.64
C GLN A 178 10.65 18.25 -6.63
N ASP A 179 11.74 18.52 -7.32
CA ASP A 179 11.84 19.62 -8.29
C ASP A 179 11.07 19.35 -9.59
N ALA A 180 10.75 18.08 -9.87
CA ALA A 180 9.85 17.70 -10.95
C ALA A 180 8.37 17.88 -10.61
N GLY A 181 8.04 18.27 -9.37
CA GLY A 181 6.68 18.44 -8.88
C GLY A 181 5.96 17.12 -8.58
N VAL A 182 6.68 15.98 -8.58
CA VAL A 182 6.09 14.67 -8.29
C VAL A 182 6.25 14.34 -6.80
N ARG A 183 5.13 14.06 -6.15
CA ARG A 183 5.07 13.72 -4.73
C ARG A 183 5.15 12.22 -4.53
N PHE A 184 5.77 11.82 -3.43
CA PHE A 184 5.81 10.42 -2.99
C PHE A 184 5.41 10.33 -1.52
N SER A 185 4.59 9.34 -1.19
CA SER A 185 4.21 9.02 0.18
C SER A 185 4.30 7.53 0.45
N THR A 186 4.83 7.16 1.60
CA THR A 186 4.75 5.79 2.11
C THR A 186 3.48 5.66 2.94
N ILE A 187 2.67 4.64 2.67
CA ILE A 187 1.44 4.34 3.41
C ILE A 187 1.72 3.26 4.45
N ILE A 188 1.36 3.52 5.70
CA ILE A 188 1.28 2.56 6.80
C ILE A 188 -0.21 2.44 7.16
N PRO A 189 -0.92 1.42 6.62
CA PRO A 189 -2.38 1.40 6.58
C PRO A 189 -3.06 1.02 7.90
N GLY A 190 -2.28 0.60 8.91
CA GLY A 190 -2.81 -0.01 10.14
C GLY A 190 -2.98 -1.52 10.01
N THR A 191 -3.45 -2.13 11.08
CA THR A 191 -3.98 -3.50 11.07
C THR A 191 -5.42 -3.42 10.55
N VAL A 192 -5.67 -3.94 9.35
CA VAL A 192 -6.96 -3.74 8.64
C VAL A 192 -7.65 -5.09 8.40
N ALA A 193 -8.95 -5.14 8.66
CA ALA A 193 -9.79 -6.32 8.46
C ALA A 193 -10.03 -6.57 6.97
N THR A 194 -9.11 -7.30 6.32
CA THR A 194 -9.16 -7.63 4.89
C THR A 194 -8.83 -9.10 4.64
N ALA A 195 -8.96 -9.56 3.41
CA ALA A 195 -8.60 -10.91 3.00
C ALA A 195 -7.08 -11.22 3.15
N ILE A 196 -6.24 -10.26 3.51
CA ILE A 196 -4.80 -10.47 3.75
C ILE A 196 -4.54 -11.48 4.90
N TRP A 197 -5.54 -11.68 5.77
CA TRP A 197 -5.47 -12.64 6.89
C TRP A 197 -5.70 -14.09 6.48
N ASP A 198 -6.05 -14.34 5.19
CA ASP A 198 -6.20 -15.67 4.56
C ASP A 198 -6.99 -16.68 5.43
N GLY A 199 -8.14 -16.25 5.95
CA GLY A 199 -9.00 -17.07 6.83
C GLY A 199 -8.51 -17.25 8.26
N GLY A 200 -7.35 -16.66 8.62
CA GLY A 200 -6.90 -16.56 10.01
C GLY A 200 -7.74 -15.57 10.82
N PRO A 201 -7.67 -15.61 12.16
CA PRO A 201 -8.41 -14.68 13.00
C PRO A 201 -7.92 -13.24 12.78
N ILE A 202 -8.87 -12.35 12.55
CA ILE A 202 -8.63 -10.91 12.44
C ILE A 202 -8.48 -10.38 13.86
N PRO A 203 -7.41 -9.61 14.17
CA PRO A 203 -7.25 -9.01 15.50
C PRO A 203 -8.42 -8.08 15.86
N ASP A 204 -8.82 -8.06 17.12
CA ASP A 204 -9.89 -7.18 17.63
C ASP A 204 -9.57 -5.69 17.44
N SER A 205 -8.29 -5.34 17.37
CA SER A 205 -7.82 -3.97 17.10
C SER A 205 -7.84 -3.58 15.63
N ALA A 206 -8.24 -4.48 14.73
CA ALA A 206 -8.25 -4.20 13.30
C ALA A 206 -9.33 -3.15 12.96
N ILE A 207 -8.89 -2.13 12.24
CA ILE A 207 -9.78 -1.11 11.68
C ILE A 207 -10.41 -1.60 10.37
N THR A 208 -11.48 -0.95 9.93
CA THR A 208 -12.12 -1.27 8.65
C THR A 208 -11.29 -0.76 7.46
N PRO A 209 -11.48 -1.32 6.25
CA PRO A 209 -10.88 -0.79 5.03
C PRO A 209 -11.23 0.68 4.78
N GLU A 210 -12.44 1.10 5.11
CA GLU A 210 -12.94 2.47 4.94
C GLU A 210 -12.23 3.44 5.88
N GLU A 211 -12.04 3.07 7.15
CA GLU A 211 -11.26 3.85 8.10
C GLU A 211 -9.81 4.00 7.65
N SER A 212 -9.20 2.92 7.16
CA SER A 212 -7.86 2.95 6.61
C SER A 212 -7.78 3.86 5.39
N ALA A 213 -8.70 3.73 4.43
CA ALA A 213 -8.76 4.56 3.24
C ALA A 213 -8.91 6.05 3.57
N ALA A 214 -9.76 6.39 4.55
CA ALA A 214 -9.94 7.77 5.00
C ALA A 214 -8.63 8.37 5.55
N GLY A 215 -7.89 7.62 6.36
CA GLY A 215 -6.58 8.02 6.88
C GLY A 215 -5.53 8.18 5.79
N ILE A 216 -5.46 7.22 4.85
CA ILE A 216 -4.57 7.24 3.69
C ILE A 216 -4.81 8.49 2.85
N LEU A 217 -6.06 8.73 2.47
CA LEU A 217 -6.42 9.85 1.60
C LEU A 217 -6.20 11.19 2.30
N LYS A 218 -6.47 11.29 3.59
CA LYS A 218 -6.14 12.49 4.37
C LYS A 218 -4.64 12.77 4.36
N GLY A 219 -3.82 11.77 4.67
CA GLY A 219 -2.37 11.92 4.70
C GLY A 219 -1.76 12.26 3.33
N ALA A 220 -2.30 11.67 2.25
CA ALA A 220 -1.87 11.98 0.89
C ALA A 220 -2.23 13.41 0.48
N ALA A 221 -3.44 13.88 0.79
CA ALA A 221 -3.85 15.27 0.55
C ALA A 221 -2.96 16.28 1.30
N GLU A 222 -2.55 15.94 2.53
CA GLU A 222 -1.61 16.71 3.36
C GLU A 222 -0.15 16.57 2.90
N ASN A 223 0.14 15.80 1.85
CA ASN A 223 1.49 15.51 1.35
C ASN A 223 2.44 14.95 2.42
N LYS A 224 1.94 14.10 3.31
CA LYS A 224 2.78 13.47 4.33
C LYS A 224 3.80 12.53 3.70
N ARG A 225 5.05 12.57 4.20
CA ARG A 225 6.12 11.65 3.78
C ARG A 225 5.76 10.21 4.13
N VAL A 226 5.39 9.97 5.38
CA VAL A 226 4.86 8.70 5.87
C VAL A 226 3.46 8.95 6.41
N ILE A 227 2.50 8.20 5.89
CA ILE A 227 1.09 8.26 6.26
C ILE A 227 0.84 7.13 7.24
N PHE A 228 0.91 7.42 8.53
CA PHE A 228 0.45 6.51 9.57
C PHE A 228 -1.05 6.70 9.75
N VAL A 229 -1.82 5.64 9.49
CA VAL A 229 -3.28 5.67 9.67
C VAL A 229 -3.63 5.53 11.15
N THR A 230 -2.92 4.68 11.88
CA THR A 230 -3.13 4.47 13.33
C THR A 230 -2.02 5.13 14.15
N ASN A 231 -2.36 5.51 15.39
CA ASN A 231 -1.37 6.03 16.33
C ASN A 231 -0.42 4.93 16.80
N ASP A 232 -0.89 3.70 16.95
CA ASP A 232 -0.10 2.56 17.42
C ASP A 232 1.08 2.29 16.47
N ASP A 233 0.86 2.28 15.16
CA ASP A 233 1.94 2.15 14.18
C ASP A 233 2.94 3.30 14.26
N ARG A 234 2.45 4.52 14.47
CA ARG A 234 3.31 5.71 14.60
C ARG A 234 4.18 5.66 15.85
N GLU A 235 3.57 5.28 16.97
CA GLU A 235 4.27 5.16 18.26
C GLU A 235 5.27 4.01 18.22
N GLY A 236 4.90 2.86 17.64
CA GLY A 236 5.79 1.73 17.43
C GLY A 236 7.01 2.12 16.58
N ALA A 237 6.80 2.80 15.46
CA ALA A 237 7.88 3.29 14.61
C ALA A 237 8.81 4.26 15.34
N LEU A 238 8.26 5.19 16.13
CA LEU A 238 9.03 6.15 16.91
C LEU A 238 9.89 5.43 17.96
N ASN A 239 9.30 4.51 18.72
CA ASN A 239 9.97 3.78 19.78
C ASN A 239 11.11 2.91 19.23
N MET A 240 10.90 2.20 18.12
CA MET A 240 11.95 1.41 17.48
C MET A 240 13.11 2.28 16.96
N THR A 241 12.78 3.42 16.35
CA THR A 241 13.81 4.34 15.84
C THR A 241 14.63 4.94 16.99
N LEU A 242 13.98 5.39 18.07
CA LEU A 242 14.67 5.94 19.24
C LEU A 242 15.48 4.86 19.96
N GLY A 243 14.97 3.63 20.05
CA GLY A 243 15.69 2.49 20.60
C GLY A 243 16.99 2.22 19.84
N ALA A 244 16.93 2.13 18.52
CA ALA A 244 18.10 1.92 17.67
C ALA A 244 19.17 3.02 17.79
N LEU A 245 18.76 4.25 18.18
CA LEU A 245 19.67 5.37 18.45
C LEU A 245 20.14 5.43 19.92
N GLY A 246 19.77 4.47 20.74
CA GLY A 246 20.13 4.46 22.16
C GLY A 246 19.39 5.50 23.02
N HIS A 247 18.30 6.08 22.50
CA HIS A 247 17.52 7.12 23.18
C HIS A 247 16.21 6.62 23.77
N SER A 248 15.86 5.35 23.62
CA SER A 248 14.62 4.77 24.15
C SER A 248 14.86 3.98 25.42
N ILE A 249 14.15 4.34 26.48
CA ILE A 249 14.04 3.53 27.70
C ILE A 249 13.14 2.31 27.52
N LEU A 250 12.43 2.23 26.38
CA LEU A 250 11.48 1.15 26.08
C LEU A 250 12.12 -0.02 25.32
N GLU A 251 13.38 0.09 24.89
CA GLU A 251 14.07 -0.96 24.13
C GLU A 251 14.03 -2.34 24.82
N PRO A 252 14.30 -2.47 26.15
CA PRO A 252 14.16 -3.76 26.83
C PRO A 252 12.72 -4.30 26.81
N ALA A 253 11.71 -3.43 26.98
CA ALA A 253 10.31 -3.83 26.95
C ALA A 253 9.86 -4.28 25.56
N ILE A 254 10.31 -3.60 24.51
CA ILE A 254 10.08 -4.01 23.12
C ILE A 254 10.75 -5.35 22.84
N GLY A 255 11.99 -5.55 23.29
CA GLY A 255 12.71 -6.81 23.16
C GLY A 255 11.97 -7.97 23.82
N GLU A 256 11.52 -7.80 25.06
CA GLU A 256 10.72 -8.81 25.78
C GLU A 256 9.38 -9.10 25.08
N TYR A 257 8.69 -8.07 24.59
CA TYR A 257 7.48 -8.22 23.80
C TYR A 257 7.72 -9.06 22.53
N LEU A 258 8.73 -8.74 21.73
CA LEU A 258 9.05 -9.47 20.51
C LEU A 258 9.49 -10.91 20.79
N LEU A 259 10.21 -11.16 21.90
CA LEU A 259 10.53 -12.52 22.36
C LEU A 259 9.26 -13.28 22.76
N GLY A 260 8.30 -12.63 23.40
CA GLY A 260 6.97 -13.19 23.69
C GLY A 260 6.24 -13.61 22.41
N VAL A 261 6.20 -12.73 21.42
CA VAL A 261 5.62 -13.01 20.09
C VAL A 261 6.34 -14.20 19.42
N ALA A 262 7.68 -14.23 19.47
CA ALA A 262 8.44 -15.32 18.87
C ALA A 262 8.12 -16.69 19.54
N ARG A 263 8.01 -16.72 20.87
CA ARG A 263 7.64 -17.93 21.62
C ARG A 263 6.22 -18.41 21.26
N ALA A 264 5.25 -17.48 21.22
CA ALA A 264 3.87 -17.79 20.86
C ALA A 264 3.75 -18.34 19.43
N ARG A 265 4.41 -17.68 18.46
CA ARG A 265 4.41 -18.14 17.08
C ARG A 265 5.13 -19.47 16.87
N ARG A 266 6.19 -19.75 17.62
CA ARG A 266 6.86 -21.06 17.62
C ARG A 266 5.94 -22.18 18.07
N SER A 267 4.99 -21.91 18.97
CA SER A 267 3.95 -22.86 19.38
C SER A 267 2.72 -22.93 18.47
N GLY A 268 2.78 -22.28 17.29
CA GLY A 268 1.70 -22.27 16.30
C GLY A 268 0.68 -21.15 16.46
N ASN A 269 0.86 -20.23 17.42
CA ASN A 269 -0.02 -19.06 17.56
C ASN A 269 0.52 -17.87 16.75
N PHE A 270 0.15 -17.78 15.47
CA PHE A 270 0.57 -16.70 14.57
C PHE A 270 -0.23 -15.41 14.74
N THR A 271 -1.24 -15.38 15.59
CA THR A 271 -2.05 -14.18 15.89
C THR A 271 -1.57 -13.40 17.10
N ALA A 272 -0.56 -13.92 17.81
CA ALA A 272 0.09 -13.17 18.87
C ALA A 272 0.77 -11.92 18.27
N ILE A 273 0.18 -10.76 18.53
CA ILE A 273 0.70 -9.42 18.21
C ILE A 273 0.87 -8.69 19.52
#